data_c5e340b5f5d18a3a46386cd6ed09ebd3
#
_entry.id   c5e340b5f5d18a3a46386cd6ed09ebd3
#
_cell.length_a   1.000
_cell.length_b   1.000
_cell.length_c   1.000
_cell.angle_alpha   90.00
_cell.angle_beta   90.00
_cell.angle_gamma   90.00
#
_symmetry.space_group_name_H-M   'P 1'
#
loop_
_entity.id
_entity.type
_entity.pdbx_description
1 polymer ?
#
loop_
_entity_poly.entity_id
_entity_poly.type
_entity_poly.pdbx_seq_one_letter_code
_entity_poly.pdbx_strand_id
1 'polypeptide(L)'
;TPETPGTPGKVLTGHGRIDAAEEAMKSGAYDFLTKPLNLNQLNLIVKRALENRELSLQHKLLKEEIESSACLEQMIGRSAEMQKVFSMIKKVAPAKASVLITGESGVGKELVANAIHNLSGRKDKAFIKVHCAALSESLLESELFGHEKGAYTGADSMQKGRFELAHGGTIFLDEIGEINQNVQIKILRVLQEKTFERVGG
;
A
#
# COMPACT_ATOMS: atom_id res chain seq x y z
N THR A 1 2.07 -6.87 -29.83
CA THR A 1 2.63 -6.57 -28.49
C THR A 1 1.68 -7.07 -27.43
N PRO A 2 1.94 -8.13 -26.68
CA PRO A 2 1.16 -8.46 -25.50
C PRO A 2 1.69 -7.67 -24.32
N GLU A 3 0.83 -6.86 -23.77
CA GLU A 3 1.02 -6.13 -22.53
C GLU A 3 0.88 -7.08 -21.32
N THR A 4 1.94 -7.80 -21.01
CA THR A 4 2.08 -8.42 -19.69
C THR A 4 3.25 -7.75 -18.98
N PRO A 5 3.02 -7.02 -17.88
CA PRO A 5 4.11 -6.37 -17.12
C PRO A 5 5.09 -7.43 -16.64
N GLY A 6 6.35 -7.32 -17.05
CA GLY A 6 7.45 -8.16 -16.57
C GLY A 6 7.93 -9.25 -17.52
N THR A 7 7.42 -9.34 -18.75
CA THR A 7 8.00 -10.24 -19.75
C THR A 7 8.97 -9.48 -20.66
N PRO A 8 10.28 -9.83 -20.73
CA PRO A 8 11.21 -9.17 -21.62
C PRO A 8 10.81 -9.38 -23.08
N GLY A 9 10.48 -8.29 -23.76
CA GLY A 9 10.11 -8.30 -25.18
C GLY A 9 11.32 -8.60 -26.06
N LYS A 10 11.13 -9.38 -27.12
CA LYS A 10 12.13 -9.66 -28.15
C LYS A 10 11.65 -9.17 -29.49
N VAL A 11 12.55 -8.57 -30.27
CA VAL A 11 12.26 -8.09 -31.62
C VAL A 11 13.04 -8.92 -32.64
N LEU A 12 12.32 -9.46 -33.63
CA LEU A 12 12.88 -10.17 -34.79
C LEU A 12 12.90 -9.22 -35.99
N THR A 13 14.09 -8.86 -36.50
CA THR A 13 14.22 -7.99 -37.67
C THR A 13 14.50 -8.79 -38.94
N GLY A 14 13.85 -8.40 -40.04
CA GLY A 14 13.94 -9.08 -41.33
C GLY A 14 15.15 -8.68 -42.21
N HIS A 15 15.83 -7.56 -41.94
CA HIS A 15 17.05 -7.11 -42.61
C HIS A 15 17.85 -6.27 -41.62
N GLY A 16 19.17 -6.56 -41.58
CA GLY A 16 20.10 -6.02 -40.61
C GLY A 16 20.37 -4.51 -40.75
N ARG A 17 19.39 -3.67 -40.37
CA ARG A 17 19.66 -2.25 -40.15
C ARG A 17 19.94 -2.09 -38.66
N ILE A 18 21.14 -1.64 -38.36
CA ILE A 18 21.62 -1.32 -37.01
C ILE A 18 20.63 -0.33 -36.35
N ASP A 19 20.12 0.61 -37.12
CA ASP A 19 19.13 1.62 -36.65
C ASP A 19 17.85 0.99 -36.05
N ALA A 20 17.32 -0.06 -36.66
CA ALA A 20 16.11 -0.74 -36.16
C ALA A 20 16.36 -1.52 -34.85
N ALA A 21 17.58 -2.03 -34.68
CA ALA A 21 18.00 -2.71 -33.47
C ALA A 21 18.18 -1.71 -32.31
N GLU A 22 18.78 -0.55 -32.57
CA GLU A 22 18.93 0.53 -31.59
C GLU A 22 17.56 1.09 -31.13
N GLU A 23 16.64 1.26 -32.08
CA GLU A 23 15.29 1.76 -31.77
C GLU A 23 14.49 0.75 -30.93
N ALA A 24 14.63 -0.54 -31.21
CA ALA A 24 14.04 -1.61 -30.41
C ALA A 24 14.61 -1.65 -28.98
N MET A 25 15.92 -1.48 -28.83
CA MET A 25 16.58 -1.43 -27.51
C MET A 25 16.15 -0.19 -26.71
N LYS A 26 16.06 0.98 -27.35
CA LYS A 26 15.53 2.21 -26.74
C LYS A 26 14.05 2.09 -26.32
N SER A 27 13.29 1.26 -27.04
CA SER A 27 11.89 0.95 -26.74
C SER A 27 11.71 -0.13 -25.67
N GLY A 28 12.78 -0.60 -25.01
CA GLY A 28 12.75 -1.55 -23.91
C GLY A 28 12.83 -3.02 -24.32
N ALA A 29 13.27 -3.34 -25.53
CA ALA A 29 13.57 -4.72 -25.90
C ALA A 29 14.79 -5.23 -25.12
N TYR A 30 14.73 -6.48 -24.65
CA TYR A 30 15.83 -7.11 -23.90
C TYR A 30 17.03 -7.42 -24.81
N ASP A 31 16.76 -7.87 -26.03
CA ASP A 31 17.76 -8.18 -27.07
C ASP A 31 17.09 -8.30 -28.43
N PHE A 32 17.87 -8.31 -29.50
CA PHE A 32 17.37 -8.50 -30.87
C PHE A 32 18.06 -9.67 -31.57
N LEU A 33 17.39 -10.23 -32.58
CA LEU A 33 17.92 -11.31 -33.40
C LEU A 33 17.69 -10.99 -34.88
N THR A 34 18.68 -11.28 -35.72
CA THR A 34 18.60 -11.13 -37.16
C THR A 34 18.21 -12.44 -37.85
N LYS A 35 17.51 -12.34 -38.98
CA LYS A 35 17.25 -13.50 -39.86
C LYS A 35 18.43 -13.68 -40.81
N PRO A 36 18.87 -14.96 -41.10
CA PRO A 36 18.32 -16.22 -40.63
C PRO A 36 18.62 -16.47 -39.14
N LEU A 37 17.65 -17.07 -38.42
CA LEU A 37 17.73 -17.33 -36.99
C LEU A 37 18.79 -18.38 -36.66
N ASN A 38 19.76 -17.97 -35.82
CA ASN A 38 20.69 -18.91 -35.22
C ASN A 38 20.11 -19.45 -33.91
N LEU A 39 19.73 -20.73 -33.88
CA LEU A 39 19.11 -21.39 -32.74
C LEU A 39 20.00 -21.36 -31.48
N ASN A 40 21.33 -21.46 -31.65
CA ASN A 40 22.25 -21.40 -30.51
C ASN A 40 22.27 -20.00 -29.88
N GLN A 41 22.25 -18.96 -30.71
CA GLN A 41 22.17 -17.58 -30.25
C GLN A 41 20.82 -17.29 -29.59
N LEU A 42 19.72 -17.79 -30.14
CA LEU A 42 18.39 -17.67 -29.53
C LEU A 42 18.37 -18.32 -28.15
N ASN A 43 18.86 -19.55 -28.02
CA ASN A 43 18.91 -20.27 -26.75
C ASN A 43 19.73 -19.53 -25.70
N LEU A 44 20.87 -18.96 -26.09
CA LEU A 44 21.73 -18.19 -25.18
C LEU A 44 21.02 -16.93 -24.67
N ILE A 45 20.35 -16.18 -25.55
CA ILE A 45 19.61 -14.97 -25.19
C ILE A 45 18.41 -15.32 -24.29
N VAL A 46 17.69 -16.40 -24.60
CA VAL A 46 16.58 -16.87 -23.74
C VAL A 46 17.08 -17.23 -22.36
N LYS A 47 18.18 -17.99 -22.28
CA LYS A 47 18.75 -18.39 -20.99
C LYS A 47 19.16 -17.17 -20.15
N ARG A 48 19.88 -16.22 -20.74
CA ARG A 48 20.26 -14.97 -20.06
C ARG A 48 19.06 -14.14 -19.60
N ALA A 49 18.00 -14.06 -20.42
CA ALA A 49 16.80 -13.32 -20.06
C ALA A 49 16.07 -13.97 -18.86
N LEU A 50 16.04 -15.30 -18.80
CA LEU A 50 15.46 -16.04 -17.67
C LEU A 50 16.29 -15.89 -16.41
N GLU A 51 17.61 -16.04 -16.50
CA GLU A 51 18.54 -15.84 -15.36
C GLU A 51 18.42 -14.42 -14.79
N ASN A 52 18.37 -13.40 -15.66
CA ASN A 52 18.24 -12.00 -15.23
C ASN A 52 16.88 -11.72 -14.56
N ARG A 53 15.80 -12.34 -15.05
CA ARG A 53 14.47 -12.28 -14.42
C ARG A 53 14.48 -12.91 -13.03
N GLU A 54 15.09 -14.09 -12.90
CA GLU A 54 15.20 -14.80 -11.64
C GLU A 54 16.00 -13.99 -10.60
N LEU A 55 17.14 -13.46 -11.03
CA LEU A 55 17.99 -12.59 -10.21
C LEU A 55 17.24 -11.31 -9.75
N SER A 56 16.51 -10.68 -10.65
CA SER A 56 15.69 -9.50 -10.35
C SER A 56 14.58 -9.83 -9.35
N LEU A 57 13.95 -10.99 -9.46
CA LEU A 57 12.92 -11.45 -8.52
C LEU A 57 13.52 -11.73 -7.14
N GLN A 58 14.66 -12.43 -7.09
CA GLN A 58 15.38 -12.69 -5.84
C GLN A 58 15.82 -11.39 -5.15
N HIS A 59 16.36 -10.44 -5.90
CA HIS A 59 16.73 -9.12 -5.38
C HIS A 59 15.52 -8.37 -4.80
N LYS A 60 14.37 -8.42 -5.49
CA LYS A 60 13.14 -7.82 -5.01
C LYS A 60 12.66 -8.46 -3.69
N LEU A 61 12.66 -9.79 -3.63
CA LEU A 61 12.26 -10.52 -2.42
C LEU A 61 13.17 -10.23 -1.23
N LEU A 62 14.50 -10.22 -1.45
CA LEU A 62 15.47 -9.88 -0.40
C LEU A 62 15.30 -8.42 0.08
N LYS A 63 15.05 -7.49 -0.83
CA LYS A 63 14.79 -6.10 -0.48
C LYS A 63 13.52 -5.96 0.35
N GLU A 64 12.42 -6.63 -0.03
CA GLU A 64 11.16 -6.65 0.73
C GLU A 64 11.36 -7.29 2.12
N GLU A 65 12.19 -8.32 2.23
CA GLU A 65 12.51 -8.97 3.50
C GLU A 65 13.31 -8.04 4.43
N ILE A 66 14.32 -7.33 3.90
CA ILE A 66 15.11 -6.35 4.67
C ILE A 66 14.20 -5.19 5.12
N GLU A 67 13.39 -4.60 4.23
CA GLU A 67 12.47 -3.52 4.56
C GLU A 67 11.44 -3.97 5.63
N SER A 68 10.92 -5.19 5.51
CA SER A 68 10.00 -5.74 6.50
C SER A 68 10.64 -5.98 7.86
N SER A 69 11.89 -6.44 7.89
CA SER A 69 12.64 -6.64 9.12
C SER A 69 12.93 -5.30 9.80
N ALA A 70 13.41 -4.31 9.07
CA ALA A 70 13.69 -2.97 9.61
C ALA A 70 12.42 -2.29 10.17
N CYS A 71 11.26 -2.49 9.54
CA CYS A 71 9.99 -1.98 10.04
C CYS A 71 9.56 -2.62 11.36
N LEU A 72 9.80 -3.93 11.52
CA LEU A 72 9.47 -4.68 12.74
C LEU A 72 10.52 -4.50 13.84
N GLU A 73 11.76 -4.07 13.53
CA GLU A 73 12.81 -3.78 14.50
C GLU A 73 12.44 -2.64 15.46
N GLN A 74 11.54 -1.74 15.06
CA GLN A 74 10.98 -0.73 15.97
C GLN A 74 10.10 -1.35 17.07
N MET A 75 9.63 -2.59 16.87
CA MET A 75 8.85 -3.34 17.85
C MET A 75 9.76 -4.36 18.53
N ILE A 76 10.23 -4.02 19.72
CA ILE A 76 11.11 -4.92 20.50
C ILE A 76 10.28 -6.08 21.08
N GLY A 77 10.66 -7.32 20.74
CA GLY A 77 10.04 -8.52 21.34
C GLY A 77 10.56 -9.82 20.75
N ARG A 78 11.03 -10.72 21.65
CA ARG A 78 11.52 -12.05 21.28
C ARG A 78 10.65 -13.18 21.84
N SER A 79 9.59 -12.85 22.59
CA SER A 79 8.68 -13.85 23.14
C SER A 79 7.88 -14.56 22.01
N ALA A 80 7.40 -15.75 22.30
CA ALA A 80 6.59 -16.52 21.36
C ALA A 80 5.30 -15.78 20.97
N GLU A 81 4.74 -15.02 21.91
CA GLU A 81 3.53 -14.20 21.70
C GLU A 81 3.81 -13.06 20.71
N MET A 82 4.94 -12.35 20.87
CA MET A 82 5.33 -11.29 19.93
C MET A 82 5.63 -11.84 18.54
N GLN A 83 6.22 -13.02 18.44
CA GLN A 83 6.44 -13.66 17.13
C GLN A 83 5.12 -14.00 16.43
N LYS A 84 4.07 -14.36 17.17
CA LYS A 84 2.72 -14.54 16.63
C LYS A 84 2.16 -13.20 16.12
N VAL A 85 2.35 -12.11 16.86
CA VAL A 85 1.93 -10.75 16.43
C VAL A 85 2.66 -10.37 15.15
N PHE A 86 3.97 -10.51 15.05
CA PHE A 86 4.74 -10.22 13.83
C PHE A 86 4.28 -11.06 12.64
N SER A 87 4.02 -12.34 12.85
CA SER A 87 3.48 -13.22 11.79
C SER A 87 2.10 -12.73 11.31
N MET A 88 1.24 -12.29 12.25
CA MET A 88 -0.09 -11.76 11.91
C MET A 88 -0.01 -10.44 11.17
N ILE A 89 0.86 -9.51 11.57
CA ILE A 89 1.13 -8.24 10.86
C ILE A 89 1.53 -8.54 9.40
N LYS A 90 2.49 -9.44 9.18
CA LYS A 90 2.94 -9.82 7.83
C LYS A 90 1.81 -10.41 6.98
N LYS A 91 0.89 -11.16 7.57
CA LYS A 91 -0.27 -11.76 6.87
C LYS A 91 -1.35 -10.74 6.51
N VAL A 92 -1.64 -9.76 7.40
CA VAL A 92 -2.74 -8.82 7.19
C VAL A 92 -2.32 -7.58 6.39
N ALA A 93 -1.04 -7.20 6.43
CA ALA A 93 -0.53 -6.00 5.76
C ALA A 93 -0.85 -5.93 4.26
N PRO A 94 -0.69 -6.97 3.45
CA PRO A 94 -1.05 -6.96 2.03
C PRO A 94 -2.56 -6.96 1.78
N ALA A 95 -3.38 -7.29 2.78
CA ALA A 95 -4.83 -7.35 2.62
C ALA A 95 -5.46 -5.94 2.64
N LYS A 96 -6.61 -5.79 1.95
CA LYS A 96 -7.44 -4.57 2.00
C LYS A 96 -8.53 -4.66 3.09
N ALA A 97 -8.29 -5.45 4.13
CA ALA A 97 -9.24 -5.68 5.22
C ALA A 97 -9.10 -4.62 6.32
N SER A 98 -10.19 -4.38 7.05
CA SER A 98 -10.14 -3.66 8.33
C SER A 98 -9.56 -4.56 9.40
N VAL A 99 -8.67 -4.00 10.24
CA VAL A 99 -7.97 -4.73 11.30
C VAL A 99 -8.33 -4.12 12.63
N LEU A 100 -8.80 -4.93 13.57
CA LEU A 100 -8.99 -4.53 14.97
C LEU A 100 -7.75 -4.91 15.77
N ILE A 101 -7.14 -3.92 16.42
CA ILE A 101 -5.98 -4.10 17.30
C ILE A 101 -6.47 -3.94 18.73
N THR A 102 -6.36 -4.99 19.54
CA THR A 102 -6.77 -4.99 20.95
C THR A 102 -5.57 -5.13 21.87
N GLY A 103 -5.63 -4.51 23.03
CA GLY A 103 -4.59 -4.55 24.06
C GLY A 103 -4.74 -3.41 25.06
N GLU A 104 -4.04 -3.50 26.18
CA GLU A 104 -4.01 -2.48 27.23
C GLU A 104 -3.49 -1.14 26.71
N SER A 105 -3.71 -0.06 27.47
CA SER A 105 -3.15 1.25 27.11
C SER A 105 -1.62 1.20 27.17
N GLY A 106 -0.93 1.87 26.24
CA GLY A 106 0.52 1.97 26.24
C GLY A 106 1.30 0.73 25.69
N VAL A 107 0.65 -0.38 25.36
CA VAL A 107 1.35 -1.60 24.87
C VAL A 107 1.89 -1.51 23.45
N GLY A 108 1.73 -0.36 22.75
CA GLY A 108 2.27 -0.15 21.42
C GLY A 108 1.31 -0.47 20.26
N LYS A 109 0.00 -0.36 20.45
CA LYS A 109 -1.00 -0.54 19.39
C LYS A 109 -0.72 0.31 18.15
N GLU A 110 -0.24 1.54 18.35
CA GLU A 110 0.14 2.44 17.26
C GLU A 110 1.34 1.90 16.45
N LEU A 111 2.33 1.29 17.11
CA LEU A 111 3.46 0.65 16.43
C LEU A 111 3.00 -0.50 15.54
N VAL A 112 2.02 -1.28 16.00
CA VAL A 112 1.40 -2.35 15.20
C VAL A 112 0.71 -1.76 13.97
N ALA A 113 -0.07 -0.68 14.12
CA ALA A 113 -0.75 -0.01 13.01
C ALA A 113 0.25 0.57 11.99
N ASN A 114 1.33 1.21 12.47
CA ASN A 114 2.43 1.68 11.63
C ASN A 114 3.09 0.52 10.85
N ALA A 115 3.37 -0.59 11.52
CA ALA A 115 3.98 -1.75 10.88
C ALA A 115 3.07 -2.35 9.80
N ILE A 116 1.76 -2.47 10.05
CA ILE A 116 0.79 -2.92 9.06
C ILE A 116 0.78 -1.98 7.84
N HIS A 117 0.77 -0.65 8.06
CA HIS A 117 0.80 0.32 6.96
C HIS A 117 2.08 0.21 6.13
N ASN A 118 3.24 0.21 6.78
CA ASN A 118 4.56 0.18 6.13
C ASN A 118 4.82 -1.12 5.36
N LEU A 119 4.23 -2.24 5.79
CA LEU A 119 4.31 -3.53 5.10
C LEU A 119 3.18 -3.73 4.06
N SER A 120 2.27 -2.78 3.94
CA SER A 120 1.16 -2.85 2.97
C SER A 120 1.58 -2.32 1.60
N GLY A 121 0.81 -2.68 0.57
CA GLY A 121 0.94 -2.07 -0.77
C GLY A 121 0.60 -0.56 -0.81
N ARG A 122 0.31 0.06 0.34
CA ARG A 122 -0.03 1.49 0.50
C ARG A 122 1.01 2.25 1.32
N LYS A 123 2.20 1.69 1.54
CA LYS A 123 3.29 2.28 2.35
C LYS A 123 3.67 3.71 1.93
N ASP A 124 3.54 4.01 0.63
CA ASP A 124 3.86 5.33 0.05
C ASP A 124 2.65 6.28 0.01
N LYS A 125 1.51 5.87 0.60
CA LYS A 125 0.27 6.66 0.69
C LYS A 125 0.10 7.26 2.08
N ALA A 126 -0.90 8.11 2.24
CA ALA A 126 -1.18 8.75 3.52
C ALA A 126 -1.46 7.72 4.63
N PHE A 127 -0.86 7.92 5.79
CA PHE A 127 -1.20 7.25 7.04
C PHE A 127 -1.75 8.28 8.02
N ILE A 128 -3.06 8.30 8.19
CA ILE A 128 -3.78 9.28 9.00
C ILE A 128 -4.12 8.66 10.35
N LYS A 129 -3.66 9.29 11.43
CA LYS A 129 -3.94 8.88 12.81
C LYS A 129 -4.99 9.80 13.41
N VAL A 130 -5.95 9.23 14.12
CA VAL A 130 -6.99 9.97 14.84
C VAL A 130 -7.12 9.40 16.25
N HIS A 131 -7.00 10.26 17.26
CA HIS A 131 -7.20 9.95 18.67
C HIS A 131 -8.65 10.23 19.03
N CYS A 132 -9.50 9.21 19.06
CA CYS A 132 -10.95 9.40 19.19
C CYS A 132 -11.37 9.92 20.56
N ALA A 133 -10.64 9.58 21.62
CA ALA A 133 -10.96 10.04 22.99
C ALA A 133 -10.53 11.49 23.28
N ALA A 134 -9.68 12.09 22.45
CA ALA A 134 -9.14 13.43 22.71
C ALA A 134 -10.09 14.58 22.36
N LEU A 135 -11.21 14.31 21.64
CA LEU A 135 -12.11 15.32 21.10
C LEU A 135 -13.52 15.17 21.64
N SER A 136 -14.23 16.30 21.78
CA SER A 136 -15.67 16.26 22.04
C SER A 136 -16.40 15.62 20.85
N GLU A 137 -17.60 15.09 21.09
CA GLU A 137 -18.40 14.36 20.09
C GLU A 137 -18.54 15.11 18.75
N SER A 138 -18.99 16.37 18.81
CA SER A 138 -19.21 17.20 17.63
C SER A 138 -17.89 17.52 16.88
N LEU A 139 -16.82 17.70 17.62
CA LEU A 139 -15.48 17.94 17.03
C LEU A 139 -14.95 16.66 16.39
N LEU A 140 -15.11 15.50 17.04
CA LEU A 140 -14.68 14.22 16.49
C LEU A 140 -15.41 13.90 15.18
N GLU A 141 -16.72 14.13 15.12
CA GLU A 141 -17.51 13.91 13.93
C GLU A 141 -17.04 14.80 12.76
N SER A 142 -16.87 16.10 13.04
CA SER A 142 -16.34 17.06 12.08
C SER A 142 -14.91 16.74 11.62
N GLU A 143 -14.04 16.31 12.53
CA GLU A 143 -12.68 15.88 12.18
C GLU A 143 -12.68 14.61 11.32
N LEU A 144 -13.48 13.60 11.66
CA LEU A 144 -13.51 12.34 10.92
C LEU A 144 -14.09 12.49 9.51
N PHE A 145 -15.27 13.12 9.40
CA PHE A 145 -16.06 13.16 8.16
C PHE A 145 -15.94 14.48 7.39
N GLY A 146 -15.40 15.54 8.05
CA GLY A 146 -15.43 16.89 7.50
C GLY A 146 -16.79 17.58 7.69
N HIS A 147 -16.86 18.84 7.33
CA HIS A 147 -18.10 19.61 7.37
C HIS A 147 -18.26 20.54 6.16
N GLU A 148 -19.50 20.79 5.80
CA GLU A 148 -19.86 21.81 4.84
C GLU A 148 -19.93 23.18 5.52
N LYS A 149 -19.80 24.26 4.73
CA LYS A 149 -19.96 25.62 5.24
C LYS A 149 -21.37 25.79 5.83
N GLY A 150 -21.44 26.27 7.07
CA GLY A 150 -22.70 26.50 7.77
C GLY A 150 -23.26 25.28 8.49
N ALA A 151 -22.54 24.17 8.56
CA ALA A 151 -22.96 22.93 9.25
C ALA A 151 -23.25 23.12 10.75
N TYR A 152 -22.56 24.07 11.38
CA TYR A 152 -22.75 24.49 12.78
C TYR A 152 -22.28 25.92 12.99
N THR A 153 -22.57 26.50 14.15
CA THR A 153 -22.11 27.85 14.52
C THR A 153 -20.58 27.92 14.58
N GLY A 154 -19.95 28.67 13.66
CA GLY A 154 -18.51 28.74 13.50
C GLY A 154 -17.94 27.92 12.35
N ALA A 155 -18.76 27.19 11.56
CA ALA A 155 -18.35 26.54 10.33
C ALA A 155 -18.31 27.55 9.15
N ASP A 156 -17.33 28.45 9.18
CA ASP A 156 -17.21 29.56 8.19
C ASP A 156 -16.80 29.08 6.80
N SER A 157 -16.18 27.91 6.69
CA SER A 157 -15.71 27.29 5.44
C SER A 157 -15.90 25.79 5.47
N MET A 158 -15.93 25.17 4.29
CA MET A 158 -15.89 23.70 4.15
C MET A 158 -14.51 23.18 4.58
N GLN A 159 -14.49 22.07 5.34
CA GLN A 159 -13.27 21.39 5.73
C GLN A 159 -13.34 19.90 5.39
N LYS A 160 -12.24 19.37 4.83
CA LYS A 160 -12.09 17.95 4.55
C LYS A 160 -11.85 17.15 5.83
N GLY A 161 -12.54 16.02 5.94
CA GLY A 161 -12.37 15.09 7.07
C GLY A 161 -11.17 14.16 6.90
N ARG A 162 -10.82 13.49 8.01
CA ARG A 162 -9.71 12.53 8.07
C ARG A 162 -9.91 11.33 7.13
N PHE A 163 -11.15 10.89 6.92
CA PHE A 163 -11.44 9.84 5.93
C PHE A 163 -11.13 10.28 4.50
N GLU A 164 -11.40 11.54 4.14
CA GLU A 164 -11.02 12.07 2.82
C GLU A 164 -9.49 12.15 2.66
N LEU A 165 -8.79 12.63 3.71
CA LEU A 165 -7.34 12.74 3.70
C LEU A 165 -6.65 11.37 3.65
N ALA A 166 -7.30 10.34 4.17
CA ALA A 166 -6.80 8.96 4.14
C ALA A 166 -7.13 8.23 2.82
N HIS A 167 -7.75 8.90 1.84
CA HIS A 167 -8.18 8.27 0.59
C HIS A 167 -7.04 7.56 -0.14
N GLY A 168 -7.23 6.28 -0.46
CA GLY A 168 -6.21 5.43 -1.07
C GLY A 168 -5.05 5.04 -0.14
N GLY A 169 -5.06 5.52 1.10
CA GLY A 169 -4.07 5.26 2.14
C GLY A 169 -4.59 4.37 3.27
N THR A 170 -4.25 4.73 4.50
CA THR A 170 -4.66 4.02 5.71
C THR A 170 -5.10 5.04 6.77
N ILE A 171 -6.20 4.77 7.45
CA ILE A 171 -6.61 5.51 8.64
C ILE A 171 -6.46 4.58 9.87
N PHE A 172 -5.88 5.12 10.94
CA PHE A 172 -5.79 4.47 12.25
C PHE A 172 -6.64 5.26 13.24
N LEU A 173 -7.64 4.60 13.79
CA LEU A 173 -8.53 5.15 14.81
C LEU A 173 -8.13 4.56 16.16
N ASP A 174 -7.49 5.37 17.00
CA ASP A 174 -7.12 4.95 18.35
C ASP A 174 -8.27 5.19 19.32
N GLU A 175 -8.37 4.33 20.32
CA GLU A 175 -9.42 4.38 21.36
C GLU A 175 -10.86 4.39 20.78
N ILE A 176 -11.08 3.56 19.77
CA ILE A 176 -12.38 3.47 19.08
C ILE A 176 -13.54 3.04 20.02
N GLY A 177 -13.22 2.45 21.17
CA GLY A 177 -14.21 2.08 22.19
C GLY A 177 -14.85 3.28 22.89
N GLU A 178 -14.22 4.45 22.86
CA GLU A 178 -14.67 5.66 23.56
C GLU A 178 -15.64 6.53 22.71
N ILE A 179 -15.85 6.16 21.45
CA ILE A 179 -16.73 6.94 20.57
C ILE A 179 -18.20 6.66 20.85
N ASN A 180 -19.02 7.70 20.72
CA ASN A 180 -20.45 7.60 20.89
C ASN A 180 -21.16 6.83 19.76
N GLN A 181 -22.42 6.47 20.00
CA GLN A 181 -23.22 5.66 19.09
C GLN A 181 -23.44 6.31 17.71
N ASN A 182 -23.58 7.64 17.63
CA ASN A 182 -23.81 8.34 16.37
C ASN A 182 -22.61 8.22 15.44
N VAL A 183 -21.39 8.47 15.97
CA VAL A 183 -20.15 8.32 15.24
C VAL A 183 -19.89 6.85 14.87
N GLN A 184 -20.22 5.89 15.76
CA GLN A 184 -20.11 4.46 15.46
C GLN A 184 -20.95 4.07 14.23
N ILE A 185 -22.20 4.53 14.15
CA ILE A 185 -23.07 4.26 13.00
C ILE A 185 -22.49 4.79 11.70
N LYS A 186 -21.92 6.02 11.71
CA LYS A 186 -21.28 6.61 10.54
C LYS A 186 -20.01 5.83 10.14
N ILE A 187 -19.18 5.44 11.10
CA ILE A 187 -18.01 4.60 10.83
C ILE A 187 -18.43 3.25 10.24
N LEU A 188 -19.50 2.63 10.77
CA LEU A 188 -20.02 1.37 10.24
C LEU A 188 -20.39 1.50 8.74
N ARG A 189 -21.05 2.58 8.34
CA ARG A 189 -21.35 2.86 6.92
C ARG A 189 -20.07 2.99 6.09
N VAL A 190 -19.07 3.71 6.58
CA VAL A 190 -17.75 3.80 5.89
C VAL A 190 -17.12 2.42 5.70
N LEU A 191 -17.20 1.55 6.71
CA LEU A 191 -16.63 0.20 6.63
C LEU A 191 -17.36 -0.69 5.63
N GLN A 192 -18.69 -0.57 5.54
CA GLN A 192 -19.55 -1.41 4.68
C GLN A 192 -19.63 -0.88 3.26
N GLU A 193 -19.94 0.42 3.10
CA GLU A 193 -20.29 1.03 1.82
C GLU A 193 -19.11 1.77 1.17
N LYS A 194 -18.05 2.04 1.94
CA LYS A 194 -16.88 2.85 1.51
C LYS A 194 -17.22 4.27 1.09
N THR A 195 -18.37 4.76 1.57
CA THR A 195 -18.88 6.11 1.36
C THR A 195 -19.26 6.75 2.67
N PHE A 196 -19.29 8.06 2.72
CA PHE A 196 -19.76 8.85 3.86
C PHE A 196 -20.18 10.25 3.39
N GLU A 197 -20.95 10.92 4.23
CA GLU A 197 -21.39 12.30 4.02
C GLU A 197 -20.69 13.20 5.03
N ARG A 198 -20.38 14.44 4.61
CA ARG A 198 -19.89 15.45 5.53
C ARG A 198 -20.99 15.89 6.50
N VAL A 199 -20.60 16.51 7.62
CA VAL A 199 -21.56 17.13 8.52
C VAL A 199 -22.22 18.30 7.81
N GLY A 200 -23.55 18.30 7.75
CA GLY A 200 -24.35 19.31 7.04
C GLY A 200 -24.44 19.15 5.53
N GLY A 201 -24.01 17.98 4.99
CA GLY A 201 -24.08 17.62 3.56
C GLY A 201 -25.27 16.74 3.22
#